data_74eb1696c8c60b20f5143494cdfb894f
#
_entry.id   74eb1696c8c60b20f5143494cdfb894f
#
_cell.length_a   1.000
_cell.length_b   1.000
_cell.length_c   1.000
_cell.angle_alpha   90.00
_cell.angle_beta   90.00
_cell.angle_gamma   90.00
#
_symmetry.space_group_name_H-M   'P 1'
#
loop_
_entity.id
_entity.type
_entity.pdbx_description
1 polymer ?
#
loop_
_entity_poly.entity_id
_entity_poly.type
_entity_poly.pdbx_seq_one_letter_code
_entity_poly.pdbx_strand_id
1 'polypeptide(L)'
;MKISISQDADRLTTYLASRKDPIICDIETTSLTIGKGRILCIGFAPLRSKQVIVWIPKTDADIAKLRLSRGVFHNAHFDLRWLRHYGATVDCTWDTMLMAHLLDENAKVGLKNLGMRLLGYSDWTLGEISHLTRVNDALCQYVAKDVYVTRELMRYQQRQLKRHQPPGGSAEWVMTNIMIPAIRPLTQMEDNRLPIRMDRLGVVSAEITEQLQAIDHTLDASIPPREQWPDYLQKSTPKWGNTNWTRWWLFDHMGAPIVSRGKSSKYWPEGSPSLSQSALAKLTHPAAKLLRDRSTLHKLHTGFIVPLRDRSVDGRIPTSFRLTGTVTGRLSSASPAPDNPGINAQQIPRDPQIRTLFGDPTDLWIEADYSQLELRVAAVLANEPTMQRLFQEGVDIHTYIAQRLTGEKEVTKTQRTLAKGVNFGFLYGMQPKHFANYLQENYGLIISPTEAEEFRREYFRTFNRLPEWYREQRRFAINHGCVVNAFGRVRHLPKVYSPDFWDQENALRQAINSPVQSTGSDLMLVSLARLSGDLRLRRFGAKLITTVHDSVCLTAPRKHARKVAQIVKSTMEKADDLCETKFQLKADVTVSRFWGSDPLATY
;
A
#
# COMPACT_ATOMS: atom_id res chain seq x y z
N MET A 1 -28.40 25.72 -9.47
CA MET A 1 -27.01 25.92 -9.93
C MET A 1 -27.02 26.88 -11.10
N LYS A 2 -26.20 27.96 -11.07
CA LYS A 2 -26.03 28.90 -12.19
C LYS A 2 -24.67 28.60 -12.83
N ILE A 3 -24.67 28.17 -14.08
CA ILE A 3 -23.44 27.82 -14.82
C ILE A 3 -23.05 29.00 -15.69
N SER A 4 -21.77 29.35 -15.71
CA SER A 4 -21.17 30.27 -16.66
C SER A 4 -19.99 29.60 -17.36
N ILE A 5 -19.93 29.70 -18.67
CA ILE A 5 -18.82 29.17 -19.48
C ILE A 5 -17.88 30.33 -19.79
N SER A 6 -16.58 30.14 -19.64
CA SER A 6 -15.55 31.15 -19.90
C SER A 6 -14.41 30.58 -20.74
N GLN A 7 -13.81 31.40 -21.58
CA GLN A 7 -12.56 31.12 -22.28
C GLN A 7 -11.47 32.17 -21.98
N ASP A 8 -11.80 33.14 -21.12
CA ASP A 8 -10.90 34.26 -20.77
C ASP A 8 -10.06 33.85 -19.54
N ALA A 9 -8.79 33.57 -19.76
CA ALA A 9 -7.84 33.15 -18.74
C ALA A 9 -7.53 34.29 -17.74
N ASP A 10 -7.34 35.50 -18.22
CA ASP A 10 -6.92 36.64 -17.39
C ASP A 10 -8.05 37.09 -16.47
N ARG A 11 -9.28 37.15 -16.99
CA ARG A 11 -10.47 37.43 -16.19
C ARG A 11 -10.73 36.36 -15.14
N LEU A 12 -10.56 35.07 -15.52
CA LEU A 12 -10.72 33.94 -14.61
C LEU A 12 -9.69 33.97 -13.47
N THR A 13 -8.41 34.12 -13.80
CA THR A 13 -7.34 34.14 -12.80
C THR A 13 -7.49 35.32 -11.83
N THR A 14 -7.86 36.50 -12.34
CA THR A 14 -8.19 37.67 -11.49
C THR A 14 -9.36 37.38 -10.57
N TYR A 15 -10.44 36.77 -11.08
CA TYR A 15 -11.59 36.40 -10.27
C TYR A 15 -11.21 35.38 -9.19
N LEU A 16 -10.49 34.31 -9.52
CA LEU A 16 -10.09 33.30 -8.55
C LEU A 16 -9.15 33.88 -7.47
N ALA A 17 -8.22 34.74 -7.86
CA ALA A 17 -7.31 35.41 -6.93
C ALA A 17 -8.03 36.37 -5.96
N SER A 18 -9.14 36.98 -6.37
CA SER A 18 -9.95 37.87 -5.53
C SER A 18 -10.75 37.12 -4.45
N ARG A 19 -10.88 35.80 -4.53
CA ARG A 19 -11.67 34.98 -3.61
C ARG A 19 -10.90 34.66 -2.34
N LYS A 20 -11.57 34.81 -1.20
CA LYS A 20 -11.05 34.42 0.13
C LYS A 20 -11.57 33.06 0.59
N ASP A 21 -12.68 32.59 0.03
CA ASP A 21 -13.27 31.27 0.32
C ASP A 21 -12.58 30.16 -0.50
N PRO A 22 -12.56 28.92 -0.02
CA PRO A 22 -12.07 27.78 -0.78
C PRO A 22 -12.80 27.62 -2.12
N ILE A 23 -12.08 27.17 -3.14
CA ILE A 23 -12.61 27.00 -4.48
C ILE A 23 -12.49 25.53 -4.87
N ILE A 24 -13.63 24.92 -5.15
CA ILE A 24 -13.70 23.56 -5.68
C ILE A 24 -13.19 23.60 -7.11
N CYS A 25 -12.32 22.66 -7.45
CA CYS A 25 -11.74 22.51 -8.78
C CYS A 25 -11.80 21.05 -9.21
N ASP A 26 -12.11 20.81 -10.48
CA ASP A 26 -12.16 19.51 -11.11
C ASP A 26 -11.79 19.65 -12.60
N ILE A 27 -11.04 18.70 -13.17
CA ILE A 27 -10.57 18.75 -14.54
C ILE A 27 -11.11 17.57 -15.35
N GLU A 28 -11.40 17.83 -16.63
CA GLU A 28 -11.72 16.80 -17.61
C GLU A 28 -10.63 16.70 -18.67
N THR A 29 -10.20 15.46 -18.94
CA THR A 29 -9.07 15.18 -19.81
C THR A 29 -9.43 14.15 -20.89
N THR A 30 -8.72 14.16 -22.02
CA THR A 30 -8.90 13.19 -23.11
C THR A 30 -8.24 11.82 -22.82
N SER A 31 -7.43 11.71 -21.79
CA SER A 31 -6.76 10.47 -21.37
C SER A 31 -6.50 10.52 -19.86
N LEU A 32 -6.42 9.38 -19.22
CA LEU A 32 -5.97 9.28 -17.82
C LEU A 32 -4.44 9.45 -17.68
N THR A 33 -3.71 9.36 -18.81
CA THR A 33 -2.25 9.40 -18.86
C THR A 33 -1.73 10.73 -19.36
N ILE A 34 -0.96 11.43 -18.53
CA ILE A 34 -0.23 12.64 -18.91
C ILE A 34 0.72 12.34 -20.08
N GLY A 35 0.72 13.23 -21.06
CA GLY A 35 1.49 13.07 -22.30
C GLY A 35 0.78 12.27 -23.40
N LYS A 36 -0.33 11.57 -23.09
CA LYS A 36 -1.21 10.92 -24.09
C LYS A 36 -2.53 11.65 -24.31
N GLY A 37 -2.81 12.64 -23.47
CA GLY A 37 -4.02 13.45 -23.57
C GLY A 37 -3.77 14.91 -23.23
N ARG A 38 -4.88 15.67 -23.17
CA ARG A 38 -4.88 17.09 -22.80
C ARG A 38 -6.07 17.41 -21.89
N ILE A 39 -5.99 18.51 -21.16
CA ILE A 39 -7.14 19.06 -20.43
C ILE A 39 -8.14 19.65 -21.42
N LEU A 40 -9.39 19.23 -21.33
CA LEU A 40 -10.50 19.72 -22.14
C LEU A 40 -11.14 20.96 -21.52
N CYS A 41 -11.51 20.86 -20.24
CA CYS A 41 -12.09 21.95 -19.48
C CYS A 41 -11.81 21.77 -17.98
N ILE A 42 -12.00 22.85 -17.23
CA ILE A 42 -11.82 22.90 -15.78
C ILE A 42 -13.07 23.52 -15.16
N GLY A 43 -13.65 22.83 -14.18
CA GLY A 43 -14.77 23.34 -13.39
C GLY A 43 -14.30 24.05 -12.13
N PHE A 44 -14.94 25.17 -11.77
CA PHE A 44 -14.70 25.89 -10.52
C PHE A 44 -16.01 26.21 -9.82
N ALA A 45 -16.07 25.98 -8.52
CA ALA A 45 -17.22 26.36 -7.70
C ALA A 45 -16.74 26.97 -6.36
N PRO A 46 -16.76 28.30 -6.19
CA PRO A 46 -16.43 28.91 -4.90
C PRO A 46 -17.36 28.41 -3.80
N LEU A 47 -16.83 28.09 -2.61
CA LEU A 47 -17.57 27.42 -1.54
C LEU A 47 -18.84 28.18 -1.11
N ARG A 48 -18.76 29.53 -1.07
CA ARG A 48 -19.86 30.40 -0.63
C ARG A 48 -20.72 30.98 -1.75
N SER A 49 -20.48 30.56 -3.02
CA SER A 49 -21.23 31.04 -4.18
C SER A 49 -22.22 29.99 -4.70
N LYS A 50 -23.32 30.40 -5.30
CA LYS A 50 -24.21 29.52 -6.10
C LYS A 50 -23.72 29.34 -7.55
N GLN A 51 -22.72 30.12 -7.96
CA GLN A 51 -22.16 30.09 -9.31
C GLN A 51 -21.20 28.91 -9.47
N VAL A 52 -21.24 28.32 -10.64
CA VAL A 52 -20.24 27.36 -11.16
C VAL A 52 -19.68 27.94 -12.43
N ILE A 53 -18.37 27.90 -12.58
CA ILE A 53 -17.67 28.37 -13.78
C ILE A 53 -17.07 27.14 -14.45
N VAL A 54 -17.33 26.95 -15.73
CA VAL A 54 -16.64 25.99 -16.58
C VAL A 54 -15.71 26.78 -17.47
N TRP A 55 -14.41 26.55 -17.31
CA TRP A 55 -13.39 27.21 -18.10
C TRP A 55 -12.83 26.28 -19.16
N ILE A 56 -12.81 26.75 -20.40
CA ILE A 56 -12.26 26.04 -21.57
C ILE A 56 -10.97 26.76 -21.98
N PRO A 57 -9.77 26.25 -21.56
CA PRO A 57 -8.50 26.87 -21.92
C PRO A 57 -8.29 26.80 -23.43
N LYS A 58 -7.78 27.87 -24.03
CA LYS A 58 -7.47 27.92 -25.47
C LYS A 58 -6.10 27.33 -25.76
N THR A 59 -5.16 27.50 -24.83
CA THR A 59 -3.77 27.06 -24.97
C THR A 59 -3.26 26.50 -23.66
N ASP A 60 -2.19 25.72 -23.68
CA ASP A 60 -1.48 25.23 -22.51
C ASP A 60 -0.91 26.40 -21.68
N ALA A 61 -0.51 27.49 -22.33
CA ALA A 61 -0.03 28.70 -21.66
C ALA A 61 -1.12 29.37 -20.79
N ASP A 62 -2.39 29.23 -21.17
CA ASP A 62 -3.49 29.72 -20.35
C ASP A 62 -3.60 28.93 -19.04
N ILE A 63 -3.43 27.62 -19.10
CA ILE A 63 -3.42 26.74 -17.90
C ILE A 63 -2.24 27.11 -17.00
N ALA A 64 -1.08 27.42 -17.56
CA ALA A 64 0.09 27.85 -16.82
C ALA A 64 -0.13 29.14 -15.99
N LYS A 65 -1.10 29.97 -16.37
CA LYS A 65 -1.47 31.19 -15.62
C LYS A 65 -2.30 30.89 -14.37
N LEU A 66 -2.91 29.69 -14.25
CA LEU A 66 -3.78 29.36 -13.14
C LEU A 66 -3.05 29.39 -11.81
N ARG A 67 -3.59 30.16 -10.85
CA ARG A 67 -3.13 30.28 -9.48
C ARG A 67 -4.29 30.03 -8.53
N LEU A 68 -4.20 28.97 -7.72
CA LEU A 68 -5.26 28.59 -6.77
C LEU A 68 -4.62 28.19 -5.45
N SER A 69 -4.67 29.08 -4.46
CA SER A 69 -4.06 28.86 -3.14
C SER A 69 -4.93 28.09 -2.15
N ARG A 70 -6.23 27.92 -2.44
CA ARG A 70 -7.21 27.25 -1.57
C ARG A 70 -8.09 26.30 -2.37
N GLY A 71 -7.48 25.38 -3.11
CA GLY A 71 -8.17 24.38 -3.93
C GLY A 71 -8.83 23.30 -3.07
N VAL A 72 -10.01 22.91 -3.48
CA VAL A 72 -10.76 21.76 -2.95
C VAL A 72 -11.02 20.79 -4.09
N PHE A 73 -10.74 19.52 -3.89
CA PHE A 73 -10.80 18.52 -4.93
C PHE A 73 -11.58 17.29 -4.47
N HIS A 74 -11.86 16.43 -5.43
CA HIS A 74 -12.23 15.04 -5.19
C HIS A 74 -11.22 14.14 -5.90
N ASN A 75 -10.24 13.58 -5.17
CA ASN A 75 -9.06 12.91 -5.70
C ASN A 75 -8.01 13.88 -6.28
N ALA A 76 -7.60 14.85 -5.46
CA ALA A 76 -6.60 15.87 -5.80
C ALA A 76 -5.30 15.31 -6.40
N HIS A 77 -4.98 14.03 -6.16
CA HIS A 77 -3.82 13.35 -6.73
C HIS A 77 -3.83 13.44 -8.27
N PHE A 78 -4.98 13.20 -8.90
CA PHE A 78 -5.14 13.27 -10.35
C PHE A 78 -5.04 14.71 -10.86
N ASP A 79 -5.87 15.61 -10.33
CA ASP A 79 -5.96 16.99 -10.80
C ASP A 79 -4.65 17.76 -10.64
N LEU A 80 -4.03 17.66 -9.45
CA LEU A 80 -2.77 18.36 -9.16
C LEU A 80 -1.64 17.90 -10.05
N ARG A 81 -1.60 16.62 -10.42
CA ARG A 81 -0.58 16.09 -11.30
C ARG A 81 -0.72 16.66 -12.71
N TRP A 82 -1.94 16.70 -13.25
CA TRP A 82 -2.23 17.30 -14.55
C TRP A 82 -1.98 18.81 -14.57
N LEU A 83 -2.50 19.55 -13.60
CA LEU A 83 -2.36 21.00 -13.53
C LEU A 83 -0.88 21.43 -13.40
N ARG A 84 -0.09 20.72 -12.59
CA ARG A 84 1.35 20.97 -12.46
C ARG A 84 2.13 20.66 -13.74
N HIS A 85 1.73 19.65 -14.48
CA HIS A 85 2.33 19.33 -15.79
C HIS A 85 2.26 20.51 -16.75
N TYR A 86 1.15 21.26 -16.72
CA TYR A 86 0.97 22.48 -17.51
C TYR A 86 1.52 23.76 -16.86
N GLY A 87 2.19 23.66 -15.73
CA GLY A 87 2.81 24.82 -15.04
C GLY A 87 1.88 25.63 -14.14
N ALA A 88 0.65 25.18 -13.90
CA ALA A 88 -0.24 25.82 -12.93
C ALA A 88 0.29 25.71 -11.51
N THR A 89 0.05 26.76 -10.71
CA THR A 89 0.37 26.78 -9.27
C THR A 89 -0.92 26.59 -8.47
N VAL A 90 -1.12 25.39 -7.96
CA VAL A 90 -2.35 25.00 -7.29
C VAL A 90 -2.04 24.25 -6.01
N ASP A 91 -2.63 24.73 -4.89
CA ASP A 91 -2.54 24.10 -3.58
C ASP A 91 -3.87 23.43 -3.24
N CYS A 92 -3.80 22.23 -2.69
CA CYS A 92 -4.94 21.53 -2.13
C CYS A 92 -5.04 21.83 -0.63
N THR A 93 -6.20 22.29 -0.19
CA THR A 93 -6.52 22.51 1.22
C THR A 93 -7.56 21.54 1.77
N TRP A 94 -8.30 20.87 0.87
CA TRP A 94 -9.29 19.85 1.21
C TRP A 94 -9.47 18.89 0.04
N ASP A 95 -9.54 17.60 0.37
CA ASP A 95 -9.89 16.56 -0.59
C ASP A 95 -11.08 15.76 -0.05
N THR A 96 -12.19 15.81 -0.78
CA THR A 96 -13.44 15.18 -0.34
C THR A 96 -13.40 13.65 -0.41
N MET A 97 -12.53 13.05 -1.25
CA MET A 97 -12.31 11.60 -1.29
C MET A 97 -11.48 11.15 -0.07
N LEU A 98 -10.39 11.86 0.25
CA LEU A 98 -9.58 11.58 1.43
C LEU A 98 -10.39 11.75 2.72
N MET A 99 -11.19 12.82 2.81
CA MET A 99 -12.06 13.03 3.97
C MET A 99 -13.15 11.97 4.08
N ALA A 100 -13.75 11.53 2.96
CA ALA A 100 -14.74 10.44 2.98
C ALA A 100 -14.13 9.14 3.52
N HIS A 101 -12.89 8.83 3.14
CA HIS A 101 -12.15 7.67 3.66
C HIS A 101 -11.83 7.81 5.16
N LEU A 102 -11.50 9.00 5.64
CA LEU A 102 -11.25 9.23 7.08
C LEU A 102 -12.53 9.16 7.92
N LEU A 103 -13.68 9.49 7.34
CA LEU A 103 -15.00 9.40 8.01
C LEU A 103 -15.60 7.99 7.97
N ASP A 104 -15.26 7.19 6.97
CA ASP A 104 -15.69 5.80 6.82
C ASP A 104 -14.81 5.06 5.78
N GLU A 105 -13.73 4.46 6.25
CA GLU A 105 -12.78 3.73 5.40
C GLU A 105 -13.32 2.38 4.89
N ASN A 106 -14.48 1.94 5.40
CA ASN A 106 -15.14 0.72 4.93
C ASN A 106 -16.04 0.96 3.71
N ALA A 107 -16.31 2.24 3.39
CA ALA A 107 -17.22 2.61 2.32
C ALA A 107 -16.52 2.97 1.00
N LYS A 108 -17.27 2.93 -0.10
CA LYS A 108 -16.80 3.43 -1.40
C LYS A 108 -16.71 4.95 -1.39
N VAL A 109 -15.59 5.50 -1.84
CA VAL A 109 -15.25 6.92 -1.76
C VAL A 109 -15.37 7.69 -3.08
N GLY A 110 -15.80 7.06 -4.18
CA GLY A 110 -15.99 7.74 -5.46
C GLY A 110 -17.12 8.77 -5.44
N LEU A 111 -16.94 9.91 -6.15
CA LEU A 111 -17.85 11.07 -6.10
C LEU A 111 -19.31 10.70 -6.39
N LYS A 112 -19.55 9.92 -7.45
CA LYS A 112 -20.90 9.49 -7.82
C LYS A 112 -21.57 8.69 -6.70
N ASN A 113 -20.84 7.74 -6.12
CA ASN A 113 -21.32 6.91 -5.01
C ASN A 113 -21.63 7.76 -3.76
N LEU A 114 -20.73 8.69 -3.41
CA LEU A 114 -20.94 9.58 -2.27
C LEU A 114 -22.11 10.55 -2.51
N GLY A 115 -22.23 11.09 -3.72
CA GLY A 115 -23.32 11.97 -4.09
C GLY A 115 -24.68 11.29 -4.00
N MET A 116 -24.79 10.05 -4.48
CA MET A 116 -26.02 9.26 -4.36
C MET A 116 -26.31 8.88 -2.89
N ARG A 117 -25.35 8.32 -2.20
CA ARG A 117 -25.51 7.76 -0.85
C ARG A 117 -25.73 8.82 0.23
N LEU A 118 -24.97 9.92 0.19
CA LEU A 118 -24.94 10.91 1.27
C LEU A 118 -25.75 12.17 0.99
N LEU A 119 -25.98 12.48 -0.27
CA LEU A 119 -26.62 13.73 -0.69
C LEU A 119 -27.92 13.50 -1.47
N GLY A 120 -28.27 12.24 -1.79
CA GLY A 120 -29.52 11.89 -2.47
C GLY A 120 -29.60 12.28 -3.95
N TYR A 121 -28.47 12.50 -4.61
CA TYR A 121 -28.46 12.77 -6.05
C TYR A 121 -28.69 11.48 -6.84
N SER A 122 -29.36 11.60 -8.00
CA SER A 122 -29.39 10.54 -9.00
C SER A 122 -28.03 10.41 -9.68
N ASP A 123 -27.76 9.27 -10.31
CA ASP A 123 -26.55 9.08 -11.12
C ASP A 123 -26.51 10.11 -12.27
N TRP A 124 -25.35 10.73 -12.47
CA TRP A 124 -25.10 11.69 -13.54
C TRP A 124 -23.86 11.32 -14.36
N THR A 125 -23.52 10.04 -14.40
CA THR A 125 -22.39 9.54 -15.17
C THR A 125 -22.57 9.90 -16.65
N LEU A 126 -21.63 10.61 -17.22
CA LEU A 126 -21.52 10.80 -18.65
C LEU A 126 -20.87 9.53 -19.24
N GLY A 127 -21.34 9.06 -20.38
CA GLY A 127 -20.72 7.94 -21.08
C GLY A 127 -19.23 8.18 -21.37
N GLU A 128 -18.54 7.30 -22.07
CA GLU A 128 -17.10 7.40 -22.27
C GLU A 128 -16.66 8.79 -22.79
N ILE A 129 -15.95 9.53 -21.94
CA ILE A 129 -15.39 10.87 -22.25
C ILE A 129 -14.14 10.74 -23.14
N SER A 130 -13.48 9.58 -23.12
CA SER A 130 -12.24 9.31 -23.85
C SER A 130 -12.30 9.58 -25.37
N HIS A 131 -13.49 9.54 -25.95
CA HIS A 131 -13.73 9.84 -27.37
C HIS A 131 -14.01 11.32 -27.66
N LEU A 132 -14.16 12.16 -26.63
CA LEU A 132 -14.44 13.58 -26.84
C LEU A 132 -13.17 14.32 -27.23
N THR A 133 -13.10 14.72 -28.50
CA THR A 133 -12.00 15.57 -29.01
C THR A 133 -12.26 17.07 -28.78
N ARG A 134 -13.51 17.46 -28.45
CA ARG A 134 -13.94 18.85 -28.23
C ARG A 134 -14.91 18.93 -27.07
N VAL A 135 -14.91 20.08 -26.40
CA VAL A 135 -15.86 20.41 -25.35
C VAL A 135 -17.24 20.65 -25.99
N ASN A 136 -18.25 20.02 -25.40
CA ASN A 136 -19.67 20.21 -25.75
C ASN A 136 -20.48 20.55 -24.49
N ASP A 137 -21.77 20.89 -24.69
CA ASP A 137 -22.64 21.27 -23.59
C ASP A 137 -22.83 20.15 -22.56
N ALA A 138 -22.87 18.88 -22.99
CA ALA A 138 -22.98 17.74 -22.10
C ALA A 138 -21.77 17.63 -21.14
N LEU A 139 -20.55 17.81 -21.67
CA LEU A 139 -19.34 17.83 -20.85
C LEU A 139 -19.31 19.03 -19.91
N CYS A 140 -19.76 20.21 -20.37
CA CYS A 140 -19.87 21.39 -19.49
C CYS A 140 -20.86 21.18 -18.35
N GLN A 141 -21.99 20.54 -18.60
CA GLN A 141 -22.97 20.20 -17.56
C GLN A 141 -22.41 19.15 -16.60
N TYR A 142 -21.68 18.18 -17.12
CA TYR A 142 -21.06 17.10 -16.34
C TYR A 142 -20.03 17.65 -15.36
N VAL A 143 -19.01 18.38 -15.81
CA VAL A 143 -17.99 18.97 -14.93
C VAL A 143 -18.58 19.98 -13.95
N ALA A 144 -19.61 20.76 -14.40
CA ALA A 144 -20.31 21.66 -13.51
C ALA A 144 -21.04 20.91 -12.38
N LYS A 145 -21.61 19.74 -12.68
CA LYS A 145 -22.25 18.88 -11.66
C LYS A 145 -21.20 18.30 -10.70
N ASP A 146 -20.03 17.87 -11.18
CA ASP A 146 -18.97 17.31 -10.35
C ASP A 146 -18.45 18.32 -9.33
N VAL A 147 -18.10 19.54 -9.74
CA VAL A 147 -17.69 20.59 -8.79
C VAL A 147 -18.82 21.03 -7.85
N TYR A 148 -20.05 21.03 -8.34
CA TYR A 148 -21.21 21.34 -7.49
C TYR A 148 -21.42 20.29 -6.39
N VAL A 149 -21.40 19.01 -6.75
CA VAL A 149 -21.57 17.92 -5.79
C VAL A 149 -20.37 17.83 -4.83
N THR A 150 -19.15 18.03 -5.31
CA THR A 150 -17.94 18.09 -4.47
C THR A 150 -18.07 19.21 -3.43
N ARG A 151 -18.63 20.37 -3.78
CA ARG A 151 -18.90 21.45 -2.84
C ARG A 151 -19.91 21.05 -1.77
N GLU A 152 -21.03 20.44 -2.16
CA GLU A 152 -22.05 20.00 -1.20
C GLU A 152 -21.52 18.86 -0.30
N LEU A 153 -20.67 18.00 -0.86
CA LEU A 153 -20.00 16.93 -0.12
C LEU A 153 -19.03 17.51 0.93
N MET A 154 -18.22 18.50 0.58
CA MET A 154 -17.35 19.19 1.54
C MET A 154 -18.17 19.79 2.70
N ARG A 155 -19.30 20.47 2.41
CA ARG A 155 -20.19 21.02 3.44
C ARG A 155 -20.79 19.93 4.34
N TYR A 156 -21.16 18.81 3.76
CA TYR A 156 -21.65 17.65 4.51
C TYR A 156 -20.56 17.12 5.44
N GLN A 157 -19.34 16.89 4.93
CA GLN A 157 -18.20 16.39 5.69
C GLN A 157 -17.82 17.33 6.85
N GLN A 158 -17.79 18.64 6.63
CA GLN A 158 -17.55 19.62 7.69
C GLN A 158 -18.60 19.56 8.80
N ARG A 159 -19.87 19.26 8.48
CA ARG A 159 -20.92 19.05 9.49
C ARG A 159 -20.70 17.73 10.25
N GLN A 160 -20.27 16.66 9.57
CA GLN A 160 -19.98 15.38 10.23
C GLN A 160 -18.82 15.50 11.22
N LEU A 161 -17.74 16.18 10.85
CA LEU A 161 -16.58 16.41 11.73
C LEU A 161 -16.97 17.12 13.04
N LYS A 162 -17.94 18.04 12.98
CA LYS A 162 -18.43 18.74 14.18
C LYS A 162 -19.32 17.88 15.08
N ARG A 163 -19.91 16.82 14.54
CA ARG A 163 -20.91 16.00 15.24
C ARG A 163 -20.36 14.70 15.81
N HIS A 164 -19.43 14.08 15.10
CA HIS A 164 -19.03 12.70 15.34
C HIS A 164 -17.50 12.53 15.25
N GLN A 165 -16.82 12.90 16.34
CA GLN A 165 -15.42 12.49 16.52
C GLN A 165 -15.34 11.63 17.80
N PRO A 166 -14.79 10.41 17.72
CA PRO A 166 -14.51 9.63 18.93
C PRO A 166 -13.42 10.31 19.75
N PRO A 167 -13.28 9.99 21.04
CA PRO A 167 -12.20 10.50 21.87
C PRO A 167 -10.82 10.26 21.19
N GLY A 168 -10.02 11.31 21.07
CA GLY A 168 -8.73 11.28 20.40
C GLY A 168 -8.77 11.32 18.87
N GLY A 169 -9.96 11.28 18.25
CA GLY A 169 -10.10 11.37 16.79
C GLY A 169 -9.88 12.79 16.26
N SER A 170 -9.15 12.93 15.15
CA SER A 170 -8.90 14.21 14.50
C SER A 170 -8.75 14.06 12.98
N ALA A 171 -9.82 13.66 12.30
CA ALA A 171 -9.80 13.36 10.86
C ALA A 171 -9.36 14.57 10.01
N GLU A 172 -9.79 15.80 10.35
CA GLU A 172 -9.38 17.01 9.62
C GLU A 172 -7.87 17.26 9.75
N TRP A 173 -7.33 17.09 10.95
CA TRP A 173 -5.90 17.25 11.20
C TRP A 173 -5.08 16.22 10.41
N VAL A 174 -5.52 14.94 10.42
CA VAL A 174 -4.87 13.87 9.64
C VAL A 174 -4.90 14.17 8.14
N MET A 175 -6.05 14.62 7.62
CA MET A 175 -6.15 14.99 6.21
C MET A 175 -5.18 16.11 5.86
N THR A 176 -5.18 17.20 6.64
CA THR A 176 -4.44 18.43 6.30
C THR A 176 -2.93 18.32 6.54
N ASN A 177 -2.52 17.58 7.57
CA ASN A 177 -1.11 17.52 7.98
C ASN A 177 -0.38 16.25 7.53
N ILE A 178 -1.12 15.19 7.13
CA ILE A 178 -0.52 13.92 6.71
C ILE A 178 -0.91 13.57 5.27
N MET A 179 -2.21 13.44 4.95
CA MET A 179 -2.62 12.89 3.67
C MET A 179 -2.44 13.86 2.50
N ILE A 180 -2.84 15.12 2.64
CA ILE A 180 -2.65 16.13 1.59
C ILE A 180 -1.16 16.38 1.31
N PRO A 181 -0.28 16.58 2.31
CA PRO A 181 1.16 16.68 2.06
C PRO A 181 1.77 15.45 1.37
N ALA A 182 1.23 14.25 1.61
CA ALA A 182 1.69 13.02 0.99
C ALA A 182 1.36 12.92 -0.53
N ILE A 183 0.42 13.69 -1.05
CA ILE A 183 0.10 13.69 -2.49
C ILE A 183 1.34 14.05 -3.32
N ARG A 184 2.12 15.04 -2.89
CA ARG A 184 3.30 15.50 -3.64
C ARG A 184 4.38 14.43 -3.83
N PRO A 185 4.89 13.72 -2.79
CA PRO A 185 5.86 12.65 -2.99
C PRO A 185 5.32 11.50 -3.84
N LEU A 186 4.04 11.15 -3.71
CA LEU A 186 3.44 10.07 -4.50
C LEU A 186 3.40 10.45 -5.99
N THR A 187 2.96 11.66 -6.33
CA THR A 187 3.00 12.14 -7.72
C THR A 187 4.42 12.20 -8.26
N GLN A 188 5.42 12.61 -7.44
CA GLN A 188 6.83 12.59 -7.86
C GLN A 188 7.35 11.17 -8.17
N MET A 189 7.00 10.17 -7.35
CA MET A 189 7.36 8.78 -7.59
C MET A 189 6.74 8.25 -8.88
N GLU A 190 5.47 8.57 -9.12
CA GLU A 190 4.76 8.19 -10.35
C GLU A 190 5.37 8.84 -11.61
N ASP A 191 5.79 10.11 -11.51
CA ASP A 191 6.44 10.82 -12.62
C ASP A 191 7.87 10.34 -12.86
N ASN A 192 8.62 10.03 -11.80
CA ASN A 192 9.97 9.47 -11.90
C ASN A 192 9.95 8.04 -12.43
N ARG A 193 8.88 7.26 -12.22
CA ARG A 193 8.75 5.84 -12.56
C ARG A 193 9.90 5.00 -11.99
N LEU A 194 9.76 3.68 -11.95
CA LEU A 194 10.84 2.80 -11.49
C LEU A 194 11.81 2.51 -12.63
N PRO A 195 13.11 2.83 -12.51
CA PRO A 195 14.11 2.53 -13.53
C PRO A 195 14.43 1.03 -13.55
N ILE A 196 14.51 0.46 -14.75
CA ILE A 196 14.75 -0.98 -14.99
C ILE A 196 16.05 -1.17 -15.77
N ARG A 197 16.82 -2.15 -15.35
CA ARG A 197 17.99 -2.63 -16.06
C ARG A 197 17.58 -3.64 -17.13
N MET A 198 17.32 -3.14 -18.34
CA MET A 198 16.81 -3.95 -19.45
C MET A 198 17.79 -5.05 -19.88
N ASP A 199 19.09 -4.80 -19.78
CA ASP A 199 20.16 -5.78 -20.00
C ASP A 199 20.02 -6.98 -19.05
N ARG A 200 19.91 -6.70 -17.76
CA ARG A 200 19.74 -7.74 -16.73
C ARG A 200 18.39 -8.43 -16.81
N LEU A 201 17.32 -7.69 -17.16
CA LEU A 201 15.99 -8.28 -17.35
C LEU A 201 15.98 -9.38 -18.41
N GLY A 202 16.68 -9.17 -19.54
CA GLY A 202 16.84 -10.19 -20.57
C GLY A 202 17.51 -11.47 -20.05
N VAL A 203 18.59 -11.32 -19.28
CA VAL A 203 19.32 -12.46 -18.69
C VAL A 203 18.43 -13.22 -17.68
N VAL A 204 17.83 -12.50 -16.73
CA VAL A 204 16.96 -13.14 -15.70
C VAL A 204 15.72 -13.78 -16.33
N SER A 205 15.17 -13.18 -17.38
CA SER A 205 14.05 -13.78 -18.13
C SER A 205 14.44 -15.12 -18.75
N ALA A 206 15.62 -15.21 -19.36
CA ALA A 206 16.13 -16.45 -19.93
C ALA A 206 16.39 -17.51 -18.84
N GLU A 207 17.09 -17.14 -17.75
CA GLU A 207 17.37 -18.01 -16.60
C GLU A 207 16.10 -18.63 -16.00
N ILE A 208 15.06 -17.81 -15.74
CA ILE A 208 13.78 -18.28 -15.18
C ILE A 208 13.02 -19.15 -16.18
N THR A 209 13.04 -18.81 -17.47
CA THR A 209 12.38 -19.59 -18.52
C THR A 209 13.00 -20.98 -18.65
N GLU A 210 14.34 -21.06 -18.66
CA GLU A 210 15.07 -22.32 -18.71
C GLU A 210 14.76 -23.21 -17.49
N GLN A 211 14.78 -22.64 -16.29
CA GLN A 211 14.42 -23.37 -15.07
C GLN A 211 12.97 -23.87 -15.09
N LEU A 212 12.01 -23.07 -15.57
CA LEU A 212 10.62 -23.49 -15.73
C LEU A 212 10.50 -24.63 -16.72
N GLN A 213 11.17 -24.55 -17.88
CA GLN A 213 11.15 -25.60 -18.89
C GLN A 213 11.75 -26.91 -18.36
N ALA A 214 12.85 -26.85 -17.61
CA ALA A 214 13.46 -28.03 -17.01
C ALA A 214 12.51 -28.72 -15.99
N ILE A 215 11.82 -27.92 -15.15
CA ILE A 215 10.83 -28.48 -14.21
C ILE A 215 9.63 -29.03 -14.97
N ASP A 216 9.09 -28.31 -15.97
CA ASP A 216 7.95 -28.75 -16.77
C ASP A 216 8.29 -30.05 -17.52
N HIS A 217 9.47 -30.18 -18.12
CA HIS A 217 9.93 -31.40 -18.74
C HIS A 217 9.98 -32.59 -17.76
N THR A 218 10.48 -32.37 -16.54
CA THR A 218 10.50 -33.39 -15.49
C THR A 218 9.09 -33.83 -15.07
N LEU A 219 8.19 -32.86 -14.91
CA LEU A 219 6.80 -33.12 -14.56
C LEU A 219 6.05 -33.79 -15.71
N ASP A 220 6.25 -33.36 -16.96
CA ASP A 220 5.59 -33.92 -18.15
C ASP A 220 6.00 -35.38 -18.41
N ALA A 221 7.24 -35.74 -18.11
CA ALA A 221 7.71 -37.12 -18.18
C ALA A 221 7.00 -38.07 -17.18
N SER A 222 6.34 -37.52 -16.16
CA SER A 222 5.59 -38.28 -15.16
C SER A 222 4.07 -38.35 -15.44
N ILE A 223 3.63 -37.80 -16.58
CA ILE A 223 2.22 -37.86 -16.99
C ILE A 223 1.87 -39.30 -17.36
N PRO A 224 0.91 -39.94 -16.66
CA PRO A 224 0.51 -41.29 -16.99
C PRO A 224 -0.28 -41.32 -18.31
N PRO A 225 -0.34 -42.51 -18.98
CA PRO A 225 -1.21 -42.71 -20.14
C PRO A 225 -2.64 -42.27 -19.88
N ARG A 226 -3.30 -41.76 -20.91
CA ARG A 226 -4.63 -41.13 -20.77
C ARG A 226 -5.70 -42.11 -20.28
N GLU A 227 -5.52 -43.39 -20.55
CA GLU A 227 -6.40 -44.50 -20.12
C GLU A 227 -6.46 -44.62 -18.59
N GLN A 228 -5.46 -44.12 -17.88
CA GLN A 228 -5.40 -44.10 -16.40
C GLN A 228 -6.08 -42.88 -15.79
N TRP A 229 -6.52 -41.92 -16.61
CA TRP A 229 -7.13 -40.69 -16.09
C TRP A 229 -8.59 -40.96 -15.75
N PRO A 230 -9.11 -40.34 -14.66
CA PRO A 230 -10.52 -40.47 -14.34
C PRO A 230 -11.40 -39.78 -15.40
N ASP A 231 -12.63 -40.22 -15.53
CA ASP A 231 -13.58 -39.78 -16.56
C ASP A 231 -13.71 -38.26 -16.63
N TYR A 232 -13.74 -37.59 -15.47
CA TYR A 232 -13.89 -36.16 -15.42
C TYR A 232 -12.66 -35.38 -15.93
N LEU A 233 -11.52 -36.02 -16.12
CA LEU A 233 -10.29 -35.45 -16.67
C LEU A 233 -10.01 -35.87 -18.11
N GLN A 234 -10.76 -36.81 -18.69
CA GLN A 234 -10.51 -37.36 -20.04
C GLN A 234 -10.47 -36.28 -21.14
N LYS A 235 -11.20 -35.16 -20.96
CA LYS A 235 -11.22 -34.01 -21.88
C LYS A 235 -10.26 -32.88 -21.44
N SER A 236 -9.52 -33.06 -20.35
CA SER A 236 -8.60 -32.06 -19.83
C SER A 236 -7.24 -32.10 -20.52
N THR A 237 -6.55 -30.98 -20.51
CA THR A 237 -5.12 -30.90 -20.84
C THR A 237 -4.32 -30.86 -19.54
N PRO A 238 -3.22 -31.61 -19.39
CA PRO A 238 -2.33 -31.48 -18.25
C PRO A 238 -1.89 -30.01 -18.06
N LYS A 239 -2.01 -29.51 -16.84
CA LYS A 239 -1.58 -28.16 -16.49
C LYS A 239 -1.02 -28.16 -15.08
N TRP A 240 0.25 -27.81 -14.93
CA TRP A 240 0.95 -27.72 -13.67
C TRP A 240 0.59 -26.40 -12.95
N GLY A 241 -0.44 -26.45 -12.11
CA GLY A 241 -0.95 -25.29 -11.37
C GLY A 241 -2.06 -25.69 -10.40
N ASN A 242 -2.87 -24.74 -9.96
CA ASN A 242 -3.99 -24.99 -9.04
C ASN A 242 -5.22 -25.55 -9.78
N THR A 243 -5.07 -26.73 -10.41
CA THR A 243 -6.08 -27.38 -11.25
C THR A 243 -6.52 -28.72 -10.66
N ASN A 244 -7.69 -29.23 -11.09
CA ASN A 244 -8.15 -30.55 -10.70
C ASN A 244 -7.23 -31.64 -11.24
N TRP A 245 -6.63 -31.43 -12.42
CA TRP A 245 -5.66 -32.36 -13.00
C TRP A 245 -4.42 -32.51 -12.11
N THR A 246 -3.83 -31.43 -11.65
CA THR A 246 -2.66 -31.45 -10.74
C THR A 246 -3.00 -32.09 -9.39
N ARG A 247 -4.22 -31.86 -8.86
CA ARG A 247 -4.68 -32.52 -7.63
C ARG A 247 -4.76 -33.99 -7.78
N TRP A 248 -5.48 -34.46 -8.81
CA TRP A 248 -5.58 -35.88 -9.10
C TRP A 248 -4.19 -36.51 -9.29
N TRP A 249 -3.33 -35.89 -10.12
CA TRP A 249 -1.99 -36.41 -10.37
C TRP A 249 -1.16 -36.52 -9.09
N LEU A 250 -1.15 -35.49 -8.23
CA LEU A 250 -0.33 -35.50 -7.01
C LEU A 250 -0.89 -36.44 -5.93
N PHE A 251 -2.18 -36.41 -5.68
CA PHE A 251 -2.77 -37.05 -4.51
C PHE A 251 -3.33 -38.46 -4.82
N ASP A 252 -3.95 -38.66 -5.97
CA ASP A 252 -4.55 -39.93 -6.32
C ASP A 252 -3.59 -40.79 -7.12
N HIS A 253 -2.88 -40.24 -8.12
CA HIS A 253 -1.95 -41.00 -8.97
C HIS A 253 -0.59 -41.20 -8.30
N MET A 254 0.04 -40.14 -7.80
CA MET A 254 1.35 -40.21 -7.13
C MET A 254 1.27 -40.60 -5.65
N GLY A 255 0.08 -40.67 -5.06
CA GLY A 255 -0.15 -41.13 -3.70
C GLY A 255 0.37 -40.19 -2.59
N ALA A 256 0.56 -38.91 -2.87
CA ALA A 256 0.99 -37.97 -1.86
C ALA A 256 -0.12 -37.78 -0.79
N PRO A 257 0.23 -37.64 0.51
CA PRO A 257 -0.77 -37.49 1.57
C PRO A 257 -1.47 -36.13 1.50
N ILE A 258 -2.78 -36.09 1.75
CA ILE A 258 -3.56 -34.86 1.80
C ILE A 258 -3.42 -34.22 3.20
N VAL A 259 -2.64 -33.15 3.31
CA VAL A 259 -2.37 -32.47 4.60
C VAL A 259 -3.35 -31.31 4.91
N SER A 260 -4.04 -30.80 3.90
CA SER A 260 -5.08 -29.78 4.09
C SER A 260 -6.06 -29.78 2.91
N ARG A 261 -7.30 -29.37 3.18
CA ARG A 261 -8.38 -29.26 2.21
C ARG A 261 -8.92 -27.84 2.16
N GLY A 262 -9.31 -27.38 0.99
CA GLY A 262 -10.03 -26.13 0.76
C GLY A 262 -11.55 -26.35 0.69
N LYS A 263 -12.24 -25.47 -0.03
CA LYS A 263 -13.70 -25.56 -0.21
C LYS A 263 -14.08 -26.86 -0.95
N SER A 264 -15.24 -27.40 -0.60
CA SER A 264 -15.85 -28.50 -1.34
C SER A 264 -16.13 -28.12 -2.78
N SER A 265 -16.07 -29.10 -3.68
CA SER A 265 -16.40 -28.96 -5.10
C SER A 265 -17.07 -30.22 -5.61
N LYS A 266 -17.62 -30.18 -6.83
CA LYS A 266 -18.24 -31.36 -7.46
C LYS A 266 -17.35 -32.62 -7.47
N TYR A 267 -16.04 -32.42 -7.65
CA TYR A 267 -15.06 -33.51 -7.74
C TYR A 267 -14.40 -33.85 -6.40
N TRP A 268 -14.55 -32.99 -5.41
CA TRP A 268 -13.96 -33.10 -4.07
C TRP A 268 -15.01 -32.72 -3.02
N PRO A 269 -16.02 -33.56 -2.75
CA PRO A 269 -17.11 -33.23 -1.81
C PRO A 269 -16.63 -32.92 -0.39
N GLU A 270 -15.58 -33.59 0.07
CA GLU A 270 -14.94 -33.36 1.39
C GLU A 270 -13.99 -32.14 1.44
N GLY A 271 -13.94 -31.37 0.36
CA GLY A 271 -13.02 -30.27 0.17
C GLY A 271 -11.85 -30.62 -0.75
N SER A 272 -11.52 -29.72 -1.66
CA SER A 272 -10.43 -29.91 -2.62
C SER A 272 -9.07 -29.98 -1.91
N PRO A 273 -8.21 -30.99 -2.18
CA PRO A 273 -6.85 -31.03 -1.64
C PRO A 273 -6.09 -29.74 -1.98
N SER A 274 -5.40 -29.17 -0.99
CA SER A 274 -4.73 -27.89 -1.15
C SER A 274 -3.39 -28.04 -1.87
N LEU A 275 -3.19 -27.23 -2.94
CA LEU A 275 -1.93 -27.05 -3.64
C LEU A 275 -1.24 -25.73 -3.26
N SER A 276 -1.60 -25.14 -2.11
CA SER A 276 -0.93 -23.94 -1.61
C SER A 276 0.54 -24.21 -1.28
N GLN A 277 1.37 -23.18 -1.35
CA GLN A 277 2.80 -23.27 -1.00
C GLN A 277 3.00 -23.89 0.40
N SER A 278 2.17 -23.50 1.37
CA SER A 278 2.22 -24.01 2.74
C SER A 278 1.80 -25.48 2.85
N ALA A 279 0.81 -25.91 2.05
CA ALA A 279 0.40 -27.32 2.01
C ALA A 279 1.46 -28.20 1.36
N LEU A 280 1.99 -27.77 0.20
CA LEU A 280 3.05 -28.50 -0.51
C LEU A 280 4.35 -28.56 0.31
N ALA A 281 4.67 -27.55 1.11
CA ALA A 281 5.86 -27.54 1.97
C ALA A 281 5.82 -28.59 3.10
N LYS A 282 4.62 -29.07 3.48
CA LYS A 282 4.44 -30.13 4.49
C LYS A 282 4.60 -31.54 3.93
N LEU A 283 4.70 -31.66 2.61
CA LEU A 283 4.82 -32.95 1.93
C LEU A 283 6.31 -33.28 1.71
N THR A 284 6.69 -34.51 2.06
CA THR A 284 8.02 -35.05 1.79
C THR A 284 8.15 -35.61 0.37
N HIS A 285 7.03 -35.72 -0.36
CA HIS A 285 7.00 -36.27 -1.70
C HIS A 285 7.79 -35.39 -2.70
N PRO A 286 8.72 -35.93 -3.52
CA PRO A 286 9.55 -35.14 -4.44
C PRO A 286 8.75 -34.28 -5.42
N ALA A 287 7.61 -34.79 -5.92
CA ALA A 287 6.72 -34.07 -6.82
C ALA A 287 6.14 -32.77 -6.19
N ALA A 288 5.90 -32.79 -4.88
CA ALA A 288 5.41 -31.59 -4.18
C ALA A 288 6.46 -30.48 -4.19
N LYS A 289 7.76 -30.80 -4.07
CA LYS A 289 8.84 -29.84 -4.20
C LYS A 289 8.88 -29.24 -5.60
N LEU A 290 8.83 -30.08 -6.66
CA LEU A 290 8.81 -29.60 -8.05
C LEU A 290 7.65 -28.66 -8.32
N LEU A 291 6.43 -29.02 -7.89
CA LEU A 291 5.25 -28.14 -8.03
C LEU A 291 5.40 -26.82 -7.29
N ARG A 292 6.01 -26.83 -6.12
CA ARG A 292 6.26 -25.63 -5.33
C ARG A 292 7.27 -24.71 -6.00
N ASP A 293 8.40 -25.26 -6.44
CA ASP A 293 9.46 -24.51 -7.10
C ASP A 293 8.96 -23.92 -8.44
N ARG A 294 8.23 -24.73 -9.23
CA ARG A 294 7.54 -24.27 -10.43
C ARG A 294 6.58 -23.13 -10.17
N SER A 295 5.72 -23.26 -9.15
CA SER A 295 4.74 -22.22 -8.80
C SER A 295 5.43 -20.91 -8.42
N THR A 296 6.55 -20.97 -7.72
CA THR A 296 7.36 -19.79 -7.35
C THR A 296 7.95 -19.13 -8.60
N LEU A 297 8.64 -19.88 -9.45
CA LEU A 297 9.22 -19.36 -10.68
C LEU A 297 8.15 -18.83 -11.66
N HIS A 298 7.05 -19.54 -11.81
CA HIS A 298 5.95 -19.11 -12.65
C HIS A 298 5.32 -17.79 -12.17
N LYS A 299 5.18 -17.62 -10.84
CA LYS A 299 4.70 -16.37 -10.26
C LYS A 299 5.68 -15.21 -10.49
N LEU A 300 6.99 -15.46 -10.36
CA LEU A 300 8.01 -14.45 -10.69
C LEU A 300 7.98 -14.07 -12.17
N HIS A 301 7.91 -15.06 -13.04
CA HIS A 301 7.88 -14.86 -14.49
C HIS A 301 6.64 -14.07 -14.92
N THR A 302 5.44 -14.56 -14.61
CA THR A 302 4.18 -13.96 -15.07
C THR A 302 3.80 -12.68 -14.31
N GLY A 303 4.15 -12.59 -13.02
CA GLY A 303 3.81 -11.46 -12.16
C GLY A 303 4.78 -10.28 -12.29
N PHE A 304 6.05 -10.53 -12.66
CA PHE A 304 7.09 -9.50 -12.70
C PHE A 304 7.85 -9.46 -14.03
N ILE A 305 8.47 -10.55 -14.48
CA ILE A 305 9.34 -10.53 -15.67
C ILE A 305 8.56 -10.08 -16.91
N VAL A 306 7.44 -10.73 -17.21
CA VAL A 306 6.59 -10.38 -18.36
C VAL A 306 6.08 -8.94 -18.27
N PRO A 307 5.46 -8.50 -17.16
CA PRO A 307 5.05 -7.10 -17.02
C PRO A 307 6.18 -6.08 -17.14
N LEU A 308 7.36 -6.37 -16.58
CA LEU A 308 8.51 -5.47 -16.68
C LEU A 308 8.99 -5.33 -18.12
N ARG A 309 9.03 -6.44 -18.89
CA ARG A 309 9.40 -6.42 -20.29
C ARG A 309 8.38 -5.68 -21.17
N ASP A 310 7.09 -6.01 -21.00
CA ASP A 310 6.04 -5.60 -21.93
C ASP A 310 5.47 -4.21 -21.65
N ARG A 311 5.62 -3.70 -20.41
CA ARG A 311 5.01 -2.45 -19.94
C ARG A 311 6.01 -1.35 -19.63
N SER A 312 7.31 -1.62 -19.71
CA SER A 312 8.32 -0.58 -19.52
C SER A 312 8.39 0.32 -20.76
N VAL A 313 8.60 1.61 -20.53
CA VAL A 313 8.80 2.62 -21.56
C VAL A 313 10.11 3.35 -21.23
N ASP A 314 11.03 3.41 -22.19
CA ASP A 314 12.34 4.04 -22.02
C ASP A 314 13.12 3.55 -20.79
N GLY A 315 13.08 2.22 -20.54
CA GLY A 315 13.73 1.61 -19.38
C GLY A 315 13.13 1.98 -18.03
N ARG A 316 11.87 2.40 -18.00
CA ARG A 316 11.15 2.75 -16.76
C ARG A 316 9.75 2.16 -16.77
N ILE A 317 9.29 1.69 -15.61
CA ILE A 317 7.93 1.14 -15.47
C ILE A 317 7.06 2.03 -14.59
N PRO A 318 5.81 2.32 -15.05
CA PRO A 318 4.87 3.10 -14.27
C PRO A 318 4.30 2.30 -13.07
N THR A 319 3.93 3.03 -12.03
CA THR A 319 3.10 2.57 -10.91
C THR A 319 2.17 3.69 -10.50
N SER A 320 1.10 3.39 -9.76
CA SER A 320 0.22 4.38 -9.17
C SER A 320 0.03 4.07 -7.69
N PHE A 321 0.00 5.10 -6.85
CA PHE A 321 -0.22 4.98 -5.41
C PHE A 321 -1.59 5.48 -5.01
N ARG A 322 -2.20 4.84 -3.99
CA ARG A 322 -3.52 5.20 -3.47
C ARG A 322 -3.46 5.39 -1.96
N LEU A 323 -3.86 6.58 -1.50
CA LEU A 323 -3.99 6.92 -0.08
C LEU A 323 -5.24 6.32 0.58
N THR A 324 -6.24 5.93 -0.23
CA THR A 324 -7.54 5.37 0.22
C THR A 324 -7.67 3.89 -0.08
N GLY A 325 -6.57 3.21 -0.39
CA GLY A 325 -6.60 1.82 -0.87
C GLY A 325 -6.65 0.76 0.23
N THR A 326 -6.47 1.14 1.49
CA THR A 326 -6.53 0.22 2.64
C THR A 326 -7.26 0.86 3.82
N VAL A 327 -7.89 0.02 4.63
CA VAL A 327 -8.63 0.47 5.82
C VAL A 327 -7.74 0.91 6.99
N THR A 328 -6.46 0.58 6.97
CA THR A 328 -5.47 0.95 8.01
C THR A 328 -4.70 2.22 7.66
N GLY A 329 -4.99 2.88 6.53
CA GLY A 329 -4.23 4.04 6.04
C GLY A 329 -2.89 3.70 5.41
N ARG A 330 -2.50 2.42 5.30
CA ARG A 330 -1.34 2.03 4.51
C ARG A 330 -1.56 2.38 3.05
N LEU A 331 -0.50 2.81 2.38
CA LEU A 331 -0.53 2.98 0.93
C LEU A 331 -0.83 1.66 0.24
N SER A 332 -1.53 1.72 -0.86
CA SER A 332 -1.58 0.64 -1.84
C SER A 332 -1.06 1.14 -3.18
N SER A 333 -0.55 0.24 -3.99
CA SER A 333 -0.18 0.57 -5.36
C SER A 333 -0.83 -0.36 -6.38
N ALA A 334 -0.94 0.11 -7.61
CA ALA A 334 -1.55 -0.62 -8.70
C ALA A 334 -0.92 -0.22 -10.04
N SER A 335 -1.28 -0.95 -11.12
CA SER A 335 -1.08 -0.45 -12.48
C SER A 335 -1.87 0.85 -12.66
N PRO A 336 -1.29 1.92 -13.22
CA PRO A 336 -1.95 3.23 -13.28
C PRO A 336 -3.25 3.23 -14.07
N ALA A 337 -3.19 2.94 -15.36
CA ALA A 337 -4.33 3.02 -16.26
C ALA A 337 -4.22 1.99 -17.40
N PRO A 338 -5.31 1.62 -18.07
CA PRO A 338 -5.27 0.68 -19.19
C PRO A 338 -4.37 1.16 -20.35
N ASP A 339 -4.36 2.44 -20.63
CA ASP A 339 -3.53 3.07 -21.66
C ASP A 339 -2.08 3.35 -21.22
N ASN A 340 -1.77 3.13 -19.94
CA ASN A 340 -0.42 3.23 -19.37
C ASN A 340 -0.20 2.09 -18.36
N PRO A 341 -0.18 0.83 -18.82
CA PRO A 341 -0.07 -0.31 -17.92
C PRO A 341 1.29 -0.32 -17.22
N GLY A 342 1.27 -0.63 -15.93
CA GLY A 342 2.45 -0.68 -15.06
C GLY A 342 2.37 -1.87 -14.09
N ILE A 343 3.00 -1.72 -12.93
CA ILE A 343 3.03 -2.76 -11.90
C ILE A 343 2.53 -2.22 -10.55
N ASN A 344 2.21 -3.16 -9.66
CA ASN A 344 2.06 -2.87 -8.24
C ASN A 344 3.44 -2.86 -7.57
N ALA A 345 4.01 -1.67 -7.37
CA ALA A 345 5.37 -1.51 -6.82
C ALA A 345 5.50 -2.06 -5.39
N GLN A 346 4.42 -2.06 -4.60
CA GLN A 346 4.44 -2.57 -3.21
C GLN A 346 4.39 -4.10 -3.13
N GLN A 347 4.16 -4.80 -4.25
CA GLN A 347 4.22 -6.26 -4.32
C GLN A 347 5.55 -6.79 -4.86
N ILE A 348 6.52 -5.93 -5.17
CA ILE A 348 7.86 -6.36 -5.60
C ILE A 348 8.48 -7.21 -4.49
N PRO A 349 8.80 -8.49 -4.77
CA PRO A 349 9.28 -9.42 -3.75
C PRO A 349 10.68 -9.03 -3.24
N ARG A 350 11.05 -9.56 -2.08
CA ARG A 350 12.42 -9.40 -1.54
C ARG A 350 13.45 -10.30 -2.24
N ASP A 351 13.03 -11.00 -3.28
CA ASP A 351 13.90 -11.87 -4.09
C ASP A 351 14.99 -11.04 -4.77
N PRO A 352 16.29 -11.36 -4.56
CA PRO A 352 17.41 -10.62 -5.17
C PRO A 352 17.40 -10.65 -6.69
N GLN A 353 16.94 -11.73 -7.33
CA GLN A 353 16.84 -11.81 -8.80
C GLN A 353 15.90 -10.75 -9.35
N ILE A 354 14.79 -10.46 -8.63
CA ILE A 354 13.81 -9.46 -9.05
C ILE A 354 14.24 -8.04 -8.63
N ARG A 355 14.70 -7.86 -7.38
CA ARG A 355 15.08 -6.53 -6.89
C ARG A 355 16.24 -5.92 -7.67
N THR A 356 17.26 -6.72 -8.02
CA THR A 356 18.42 -6.25 -8.80
C THR A 356 18.10 -5.88 -10.25
N LEU A 357 16.85 -6.11 -10.71
CA LEU A 357 16.36 -5.57 -11.98
C LEU A 357 16.09 -4.06 -11.92
N PHE A 358 15.94 -3.48 -10.71
CA PHE A 358 15.67 -2.07 -10.54
C PHE A 358 16.96 -1.30 -10.22
N GLY A 359 17.19 -0.25 -10.98
CA GLY A 359 18.35 0.62 -10.79
C GLY A 359 18.58 1.53 -11.97
N ASP A 360 19.17 2.67 -11.70
CA ASP A 360 19.56 3.65 -12.72
C ASP A 360 21.02 3.40 -13.13
N PRO A 361 21.37 3.46 -14.42
CA PRO A 361 22.74 3.21 -14.88
C PRO A 361 23.75 4.26 -14.37
N THR A 362 23.31 5.48 -14.07
CA THR A 362 24.16 6.61 -13.68
C THR A 362 24.14 6.90 -12.19
N ASP A 363 22.98 6.69 -11.54
CA ASP A 363 22.76 7.01 -10.13
C ASP A 363 22.94 5.78 -9.23
N LEU A 364 23.20 6.00 -7.95
CA LEU A 364 23.17 4.97 -6.93
C LEU A 364 21.76 4.84 -6.34
N TRP A 365 21.42 3.63 -5.92
CA TRP A 365 20.18 3.33 -5.21
C TRP A 365 20.37 3.57 -3.71
N ILE A 366 19.41 4.24 -3.10
CA ILE A 366 19.36 4.51 -1.67
C ILE A 366 18.05 3.93 -1.16
N GLU A 367 18.12 2.93 -0.28
CA GLU A 367 16.96 2.36 0.42
C GLU A 367 17.06 2.71 1.89
N ALA A 368 16.01 3.29 2.43
CA ALA A 368 15.89 3.59 3.85
C ALA A 368 14.66 2.89 4.41
N ASP A 369 14.84 2.06 5.42
CA ASP A 369 13.81 1.26 6.05
C ASP A 369 13.73 1.57 7.55
N TYR A 370 12.51 1.67 8.10
CA TYR A 370 12.36 1.84 9.53
C TYR A 370 12.69 0.55 10.28
N SER A 371 13.61 0.66 11.23
CA SER A 371 13.99 -0.45 12.08
C SER A 371 12.91 -0.76 13.11
N GLN A 372 12.24 -1.89 12.96
CA GLN A 372 11.25 -2.41 13.92
C GLN A 372 10.11 -1.41 14.24
N LEU A 373 9.62 -0.69 13.24
CA LEU A 373 8.65 0.41 13.39
C LEU A 373 7.45 0.01 14.25
N GLU A 374 6.79 -1.10 13.93
CA GLU A 374 5.57 -1.53 14.65
C GLU A 374 5.84 -1.87 16.11
N LEU A 375 7.01 -2.44 16.45
CA LEU A 375 7.40 -2.71 17.84
C LEU A 375 7.67 -1.42 18.61
N ARG A 376 8.30 -0.43 17.98
CA ARG A 376 8.53 0.91 18.59
C ARG A 376 7.22 1.64 18.82
N VAL A 377 6.33 1.60 17.85
CA VAL A 377 4.98 2.19 17.97
C VAL A 377 4.20 1.50 19.09
N ALA A 378 4.18 0.18 19.13
CA ALA A 378 3.47 -0.57 20.17
C ALA A 378 4.05 -0.32 21.58
N ALA A 379 5.38 -0.23 21.72
CA ALA A 379 6.05 0.09 22.99
C ALA A 379 5.53 1.39 23.60
N VAL A 380 5.28 2.37 22.77
CA VAL A 380 4.82 3.70 23.18
C VAL A 380 3.31 3.73 23.40
N LEU A 381 2.51 3.20 22.45
CA LEU A 381 1.04 3.17 22.56
C LEU A 381 0.57 2.35 23.77
N ALA A 382 1.24 1.23 24.05
CA ALA A 382 0.95 0.40 25.21
C ALA A 382 1.60 0.94 26.52
N ASN A 383 2.44 1.95 26.44
CA ASN A 383 3.29 2.39 27.54
C ASN A 383 4.06 1.23 28.17
N GLU A 384 4.67 0.36 27.32
CA GLU A 384 5.41 -0.83 27.77
C GLU A 384 6.85 -0.46 28.16
N PRO A 385 7.18 -0.41 29.46
CA PRO A 385 8.44 0.17 29.93
C PRO A 385 9.66 -0.65 29.52
N THR A 386 9.56 -1.98 29.47
CA THR A 386 10.67 -2.84 29.06
C THR A 386 11.03 -2.63 27.60
N MET A 387 10.03 -2.59 26.72
CA MET A 387 10.29 -2.32 25.29
C MET A 387 10.89 -0.93 25.10
N GLN A 388 10.34 0.10 25.75
CA GLN A 388 10.85 1.46 25.64
C GLN A 388 12.31 1.56 26.11
N ARG A 389 12.65 0.95 27.24
CA ARG A 389 14.02 0.90 27.76
C ARG A 389 14.97 0.20 26.79
N LEU A 390 14.58 -0.97 26.25
CA LEU A 390 15.41 -1.70 25.27
C LEU A 390 15.72 -0.86 24.02
N PHE A 391 14.74 -0.12 23.52
CA PHE A 391 14.94 0.78 22.40
C PHE A 391 15.83 1.99 22.73
N GLN A 392 15.72 2.55 23.95
CA GLN A 392 16.58 3.65 24.45
C GLN A 392 18.03 3.21 24.57
N GLU A 393 18.26 2.01 25.09
CA GLU A 393 19.58 1.40 25.25
C GLU A 393 20.16 0.85 23.94
N GLY A 394 19.39 0.88 22.83
CA GLY A 394 19.82 0.35 21.53
C GLY A 394 19.92 -1.17 21.48
N VAL A 395 19.26 -1.87 22.41
CA VAL A 395 19.26 -3.34 22.49
C VAL A 395 18.36 -3.93 21.41
N ASP A 396 18.85 -4.96 20.71
CA ASP A 396 18.02 -5.70 19.75
C ASP A 396 16.96 -6.54 20.48
N ILE A 397 15.70 -6.12 20.36
CA ILE A 397 14.56 -6.76 21.03
C ILE A 397 14.37 -8.22 20.62
N HIS A 398 14.77 -8.61 19.40
CA HIS A 398 14.69 -10.01 18.97
C HIS A 398 15.75 -10.87 19.66
N THR A 399 16.96 -10.35 19.81
CA THR A 399 18.01 -11.00 20.60
C THR A 399 17.63 -11.10 22.06
N TYR A 400 17.11 -10.03 22.65
CA TYR A 400 16.65 -10.02 24.03
C TYR A 400 15.54 -11.07 24.29
N ILE A 401 14.54 -11.15 23.42
CA ILE A 401 13.49 -12.18 23.56
C ILE A 401 14.06 -13.60 23.34
N ALA A 402 14.98 -13.79 22.40
CA ALA A 402 15.63 -15.08 22.22
C ALA A 402 16.36 -15.53 23.49
N GLN A 403 17.11 -14.64 24.15
CA GLN A 403 17.77 -14.89 25.43
C GLN A 403 16.77 -15.27 26.54
N ARG A 404 15.61 -14.59 26.58
CA ARG A 404 14.55 -14.89 27.56
C ARG A 404 13.90 -16.25 27.33
N LEU A 405 13.72 -16.64 26.06
CA LEU A 405 13.10 -17.93 25.70
C LEU A 405 14.04 -19.12 25.90
N THR A 406 15.33 -18.93 25.68
CA THR A 406 16.33 -20.02 25.74
C THR A 406 17.10 -20.08 27.07
N GLY A 407 17.18 -18.98 27.81
CA GLY A 407 18.06 -18.83 28.97
C GLY A 407 19.53 -18.61 28.60
N GLU A 408 19.90 -18.58 27.34
CA GLU A 408 21.26 -18.45 26.85
C GLU A 408 21.68 -16.98 26.71
N LYS A 409 22.91 -16.63 27.03
CA LYS A 409 23.46 -15.28 26.84
C LYS A 409 23.76 -15.00 25.35
N GLU A 410 24.33 -16.00 24.66
CA GLU A 410 24.61 -15.93 23.23
C GLU A 410 23.55 -16.72 22.46
N VAL A 411 22.91 -16.07 21.50
CA VAL A 411 21.82 -16.66 20.73
C VAL A 411 22.23 -16.92 19.28
N THR A 412 21.84 -18.05 18.75
CA THR A 412 22.06 -18.41 17.36
C THR A 412 21.15 -17.61 16.42
N LYS A 413 21.51 -17.57 15.14
CA LYS A 413 20.67 -16.95 14.09
C LYS A 413 19.26 -17.55 14.05
N THR A 414 19.14 -18.87 14.27
CA THR A 414 17.85 -19.58 14.28
C THR A 414 16.99 -19.14 15.49
N GLN A 415 17.59 -19.09 16.69
CA GLN A 415 16.89 -18.62 17.89
C GLN A 415 16.43 -17.15 17.76
N ARG A 416 17.27 -16.29 17.19
CA ARG A 416 16.89 -14.90 16.90
C ARG A 416 15.76 -14.83 15.87
N THR A 417 15.75 -15.72 14.86
CA THR A 417 14.68 -15.81 13.85
C THR A 417 13.37 -16.29 14.50
N LEU A 418 13.43 -17.27 15.39
CA LEU A 418 12.28 -17.70 16.20
C LEU A 418 11.72 -16.52 17.03
N ALA A 419 12.58 -15.81 17.74
CA ALA A 419 12.18 -14.66 18.55
C ALA A 419 11.60 -13.52 17.72
N LYS A 420 12.06 -13.34 16.47
CA LYS A 420 11.41 -12.44 15.52
C LYS A 420 9.98 -12.86 15.23
N GLY A 421 9.74 -14.14 14.99
CA GLY A 421 8.40 -14.71 14.83
C GLY A 421 7.54 -14.48 16.08
N VAL A 422 8.10 -14.73 17.28
CA VAL A 422 7.44 -14.51 18.59
C VAL A 422 7.00 -13.04 18.75
N ASN A 423 7.91 -12.10 18.49
CA ASN A 423 7.60 -10.66 18.59
C ASN A 423 6.43 -10.25 17.68
N PHE A 424 6.45 -10.65 16.39
CA PHE A 424 5.39 -10.27 15.46
C PHE A 424 4.09 -11.05 15.65
N GLY A 425 4.17 -12.33 16.01
CA GLY A 425 2.98 -13.15 16.27
C GLY A 425 2.20 -12.65 17.48
N PHE A 426 2.86 -12.48 18.60
CA PHE A 426 2.17 -12.13 19.85
C PHE A 426 1.90 -10.64 20.00
N LEU A 427 2.66 -9.76 19.33
CA LEU A 427 2.33 -8.33 19.28
C LEU A 427 0.89 -8.10 18.82
N TYR A 428 0.40 -8.94 17.90
CA TYR A 428 -0.95 -8.84 17.34
C TYR A 428 -1.95 -9.82 17.99
N GLY A 429 -1.62 -10.37 19.15
CA GLY A 429 -2.51 -11.21 19.95
C GLY A 429 -2.80 -12.58 19.31
N MET A 430 -1.88 -13.12 18.53
CA MET A 430 -2.03 -14.43 17.90
C MET A 430 -2.17 -15.52 18.96
N GLN A 431 -3.09 -16.49 18.72
CA GLN A 431 -3.26 -17.63 19.61
C GLN A 431 -2.18 -18.70 19.32
N PRO A 432 -1.77 -19.52 20.34
CA PRO A 432 -0.66 -20.46 20.21
C PRO A 432 -0.78 -21.45 19.05
N LYS A 433 -1.96 -22.02 18.82
CA LYS A 433 -2.21 -22.93 17.70
C LYS A 433 -1.96 -22.26 16.35
N HIS A 434 -2.41 -21.02 16.17
CA HIS A 434 -2.18 -20.26 14.95
C HIS A 434 -0.71 -19.82 14.83
N PHE A 435 -0.06 -19.52 15.95
CA PHE A 435 1.34 -19.15 16.00
C PHE A 435 2.28 -20.28 15.54
N ALA A 436 2.04 -21.52 15.94
CA ALA A 436 2.81 -22.67 15.47
C ALA A 436 2.75 -22.81 13.92
N ASN A 437 1.55 -22.67 13.35
CA ASN A 437 1.39 -22.65 11.88
C ASN A 437 2.10 -21.44 11.23
N TYR A 438 1.98 -20.26 11.83
CA TYR A 438 2.63 -19.04 11.35
C TYR A 438 4.16 -19.16 11.30
N LEU A 439 4.78 -19.76 12.34
CA LEU A 439 6.22 -20.03 12.37
C LEU A 439 6.64 -21.00 11.28
N GLN A 440 5.90 -22.07 11.09
CA GLN A 440 6.18 -23.04 10.03
C GLN A 440 6.09 -22.41 8.64
N GLU A 441 5.05 -21.63 8.37
CA GLU A 441 4.79 -21.03 7.06
C GLU A 441 5.76 -19.90 6.71
N ASN A 442 6.13 -19.06 7.68
CA ASN A 442 6.90 -17.84 7.42
C ASN A 442 8.39 -17.96 7.73
N TYR A 443 8.77 -18.90 8.62
CA TYR A 443 10.14 -19.05 9.07
C TYR A 443 10.70 -20.48 8.89
N GLY A 444 9.85 -21.43 8.48
CA GLY A 444 10.25 -22.85 8.35
C GLY A 444 10.52 -23.56 9.69
N LEU A 445 10.08 -22.96 10.80
CA LEU A 445 10.28 -23.49 12.14
C LEU A 445 9.06 -24.27 12.61
N ILE A 446 9.28 -25.50 13.08
CA ILE A 446 8.22 -26.39 13.58
C ILE A 446 8.30 -26.40 15.11
N ILE A 447 7.21 -26.01 15.74
CA ILE A 447 7.03 -26.08 17.20
C ILE A 447 5.68 -26.72 17.53
N SER A 448 5.58 -27.30 18.71
CA SER A 448 4.33 -27.81 19.25
C SER A 448 3.41 -26.67 19.76
N PRO A 449 2.10 -26.90 19.86
CA PRO A 449 1.20 -25.94 20.50
C PRO A 449 1.55 -25.64 21.97
N THR A 450 2.14 -26.60 22.68
CA THR A 450 2.61 -26.45 24.07
C THR A 450 3.78 -25.47 24.15
N GLU A 451 4.80 -25.65 23.30
CA GLU A 451 5.92 -24.71 23.21
C GLU A 451 5.45 -23.31 22.79
N ALA A 452 4.48 -23.23 21.89
CA ALA A 452 3.88 -21.95 21.48
C ALA A 452 3.21 -21.23 22.68
N GLU A 453 2.54 -21.97 23.58
CA GLU A 453 1.94 -21.39 24.81
C GLU A 453 3.02 -20.96 25.81
N GLU A 454 4.11 -21.71 25.95
CA GLU A 454 5.25 -21.32 26.78
C GLU A 454 5.90 -20.04 26.29
N PHE A 455 6.14 -19.92 24.97
CA PHE A 455 6.67 -18.69 24.36
C PHE A 455 5.73 -17.51 24.56
N ARG A 456 4.43 -17.71 24.43
CA ARG A 456 3.42 -16.68 24.68
C ARG A 456 3.44 -16.21 26.14
N ARG A 457 3.54 -17.14 27.08
CA ARG A 457 3.59 -16.84 28.52
C ARG A 457 4.83 -16.03 28.86
N GLU A 458 6.01 -16.44 28.36
CA GLU A 458 7.26 -15.72 28.60
C GLU A 458 7.25 -14.34 27.94
N TYR A 459 6.71 -14.24 26.73
CA TYR A 459 6.58 -12.96 26.03
C TYR A 459 5.75 -11.95 26.83
N PHE A 460 4.58 -12.35 27.33
CA PHE A 460 3.73 -11.46 28.12
C PHE A 460 4.20 -11.27 29.56
N ARG A 461 5.01 -12.17 30.07
CA ARG A 461 5.73 -11.95 31.35
C ARG A 461 6.80 -10.87 31.18
N THR A 462 7.49 -10.88 30.05
CA THR A 462 8.53 -9.91 29.71
C THR A 462 7.95 -8.54 29.38
N PHE A 463 6.86 -8.49 28.61
CA PHE A 463 6.14 -7.29 28.19
C PHE A 463 4.75 -7.25 28.84
N ASN A 464 4.74 -7.02 30.14
CA ASN A 464 3.57 -7.25 30.99
C ASN A 464 2.46 -6.20 30.81
N ARG A 465 2.75 -5.04 30.23
CA ARG A 465 1.77 -3.99 29.95
C ARG A 465 0.94 -4.27 28.69
N LEU A 466 1.45 -5.08 27.75
CA LEU A 466 0.74 -5.39 26.50
C LEU A 466 -0.64 -6.04 26.71
N PRO A 467 -0.81 -7.07 27.59
CA PRO A 467 -2.13 -7.68 27.81
C PRO A 467 -3.17 -6.70 28.34
N GLU A 468 -2.76 -5.75 29.17
CA GLU A 468 -3.64 -4.72 29.70
C GLU A 468 -4.05 -3.74 28.60
N TRP A 469 -3.09 -3.27 27.80
CA TRP A 469 -3.36 -2.42 26.66
C TRP A 469 -4.30 -3.10 25.65
N TYR A 470 -4.18 -4.41 25.42
CA TYR A 470 -5.12 -5.15 24.56
C TYR A 470 -6.54 -5.10 25.10
N ARG A 471 -6.73 -5.25 26.42
CA ARG A 471 -8.04 -5.12 27.06
C ARG A 471 -8.60 -3.70 26.94
N GLU A 472 -7.75 -2.70 27.06
CA GLU A 472 -8.12 -1.29 26.88
C GLU A 472 -8.61 -1.03 25.44
N GLN A 473 -7.85 -1.49 24.43
CA GLN A 473 -8.24 -1.32 23.02
C GLN A 473 -9.54 -2.05 22.67
N ARG A 474 -9.72 -3.28 23.17
CA ARG A 474 -10.97 -4.03 22.99
C ARG A 474 -12.16 -3.33 23.65
N ARG A 475 -11.98 -2.83 24.87
CA ARG A 475 -13.02 -2.06 25.58
C ARG A 475 -13.34 -0.77 24.84
N PHE A 476 -12.34 -0.04 24.39
CA PHE A 476 -12.55 1.17 23.61
C PHE A 476 -13.35 0.88 22.32
N ALA A 477 -12.98 -0.17 21.59
CA ALA A 477 -13.68 -0.59 20.37
C ALA A 477 -15.15 -0.97 20.64
N ILE A 478 -15.43 -1.68 21.73
CA ILE A 478 -16.81 -2.05 22.13
C ILE A 478 -17.61 -0.79 22.48
N ASN A 479 -17.02 0.17 23.20
CA ASN A 479 -17.72 1.37 23.65
C ASN A 479 -17.98 2.37 22.51
N HIS A 480 -17.08 2.45 21.51
CA HIS A 480 -17.09 3.51 20.49
C HIS A 480 -17.27 3.00 19.06
N GLY A 481 -17.28 1.68 18.82
CA GLY A 481 -17.34 1.10 17.47
C GLY A 481 -16.09 1.35 16.61
N CYS A 482 -14.99 1.83 17.21
CA CYS A 482 -13.78 2.22 16.51
C CYS A 482 -12.56 2.18 17.42
N VAL A 483 -11.38 2.38 16.85
CA VAL A 483 -10.12 2.70 17.55
C VAL A 483 -9.43 3.88 16.87
N VAL A 484 -8.48 4.51 17.58
CA VAL A 484 -7.79 5.73 17.11
C VAL A 484 -6.28 5.52 17.21
N ASN A 485 -5.54 6.01 16.22
CA ASN A 485 -4.08 5.96 16.23
C ASN A 485 -3.46 7.22 16.91
N ALA A 486 -2.14 7.27 17.01
CA ALA A 486 -1.42 8.36 17.66
C ALA A 486 -1.63 9.76 17.02
N PHE A 487 -2.07 9.82 15.77
CA PHE A 487 -2.31 11.06 15.03
C PHE A 487 -3.79 11.46 14.97
N GLY A 488 -4.67 10.67 15.59
CA GLY A 488 -6.12 10.92 15.56
C GLY A 488 -6.83 10.31 14.34
N ARG A 489 -6.19 9.42 13.57
CA ARG A 489 -6.86 8.64 12.52
C ARG A 489 -7.78 7.61 13.16
N VAL A 490 -9.03 7.61 12.75
CA VAL A 490 -10.06 6.68 13.24
C VAL A 490 -10.13 5.45 12.34
N ARG A 491 -10.24 4.27 12.94
CA ARG A 491 -10.57 3.00 12.31
C ARG A 491 -11.92 2.50 12.84
N HIS A 492 -12.96 2.51 12.00
CA HIS A 492 -14.30 2.07 12.38
C HIS A 492 -14.41 0.55 12.31
N LEU A 493 -14.94 -0.05 13.35
CA LEU A 493 -15.04 -1.50 13.54
C LEU A 493 -16.50 -1.93 13.82
N PRO A 494 -17.45 -1.73 12.90
CA PRO A 494 -18.87 -2.01 13.15
C PRO A 494 -19.14 -3.46 13.53
N LYS A 495 -18.30 -4.40 13.13
CA LYS A 495 -18.41 -5.82 13.46
C LYS A 495 -18.12 -6.16 14.94
N VAL A 496 -17.67 -5.22 15.77
CA VAL A 496 -17.61 -5.43 17.24
C VAL A 496 -18.99 -5.66 17.86
N TYR A 497 -20.04 -5.26 17.15
CA TYR A 497 -21.44 -5.47 17.53
C TYR A 497 -22.10 -6.63 16.78
N SER A 498 -21.35 -7.42 16.03
CA SER A 498 -21.89 -8.57 15.31
C SER A 498 -22.41 -9.63 16.27
N PRO A 499 -23.56 -10.27 16.01
CA PRO A 499 -24.02 -11.44 16.74
C PRO A 499 -23.17 -12.69 16.44
N ASP A 500 -22.43 -12.70 15.32
CA ASP A 500 -21.50 -13.77 14.99
C ASP A 500 -20.21 -13.63 15.79
N PHE A 501 -19.88 -14.65 16.56
CA PHE A 501 -18.70 -14.68 17.43
C PHE A 501 -17.39 -14.47 16.66
N TRP A 502 -17.25 -15.08 15.48
CA TRP A 502 -16.01 -14.99 14.71
C TRP A 502 -15.81 -13.61 14.09
N ASP A 503 -16.89 -12.99 13.62
CA ASP A 503 -16.88 -11.62 13.13
C ASP A 503 -16.49 -10.64 14.24
N GLN A 504 -17.07 -10.79 15.42
CA GLN A 504 -16.78 -9.98 16.59
C GLN A 504 -15.31 -10.13 17.04
N GLU A 505 -14.83 -11.37 17.22
CA GLU A 505 -13.44 -11.63 17.62
C GLU A 505 -12.43 -11.15 16.57
N ASN A 506 -12.78 -11.22 15.28
CA ASN A 506 -11.95 -10.67 14.23
C ASN A 506 -11.86 -9.13 14.32
N ALA A 507 -12.98 -8.45 14.57
CA ALA A 507 -13.00 -7.00 14.77
C ALA A 507 -12.20 -6.59 16.03
N LEU A 508 -12.31 -7.35 17.11
CA LEU A 508 -11.55 -7.11 18.35
C LEU A 508 -10.04 -7.35 18.17
N ARG A 509 -9.61 -8.26 17.29
CA ARG A 509 -8.20 -8.38 16.90
C ARG A 509 -7.75 -7.17 16.07
N GLN A 510 -8.60 -6.68 15.15
CA GLN A 510 -8.32 -5.45 14.41
C GLN A 510 -8.20 -4.23 15.32
N ALA A 511 -8.93 -4.18 16.43
CA ALA A 511 -8.83 -3.11 17.42
C ALA A 511 -7.42 -3.00 18.05
N ILE A 512 -6.73 -4.13 18.22
CA ILE A 512 -5.34 -4.16 18.73
C ILE A 512 -4.35 -3.75 17.61
N ASN A 513 -4.54 -4.29 16.40
CA ASN A 513 -3.57 -4.14 15.31
C ASN A 513 -3.62 -2.76 14.64
N SER A 514 -4.84 -2.21 14.45
CA SER A 514 -5.05 -1.02 13.63
C SER A 514 -4.33 0.23 14.18
N PRO A 515 -4.33 0.54 15.48
CA PRO A 515 -3.61 1.71 16.01
C PRO A 515 -2.12 1.65 15.72
N VAL A 516 -1.48 0.48 15.85
CA VAL A 516 -0.05 0.28 15.59
C VAL A 516 0.25 0.46 14.10
N GLN A 517 -0.45 -0.29 13.25
CA GLN A 517 -0.22 -0.26 11.80
C GLN A 517 -0.50 1.11 11.18
N SER A 518 -1.59 1.77 11.59
CA SER A 518 -1.94 3.08 11.05
C SER A 518 -1.01 4.18 11.54
N THR A 519 -0.50 4.11 12.78
CA THR A 519 0.53 5.04 13.25
C THR A 519 1.82 4.89 12.43
N GLY A 520 2.28 3.65 12.21
CA GLY A 520 3.45 3.40 11.35
C GLY A 520 3.26 3.90 9.93
N SER A 521 2.07 3.72 9.37
CA SER A 521 1.73 4.25 8.05
C SER A 521 1.76 5.78 8.00
N ASP A 522 1.17 6.45 9.00
CA ASP A 522 1.16 7.91 9.05
C ASP A 522 2.58 8.48 9.24
N LEU A 523 3.44 7.85 10.05
CA LEU A 523 4.86 8.19 10.16
C LEU A 523 5.59 8.09 8.81
N MET A 524 5.29 7.05 8.03
CA MET A 524 5.86 6.90 6.67
C MET A 524 5.36 8.01 5.73
N LEU A 525 4.08 8.35 5.74
CA LEU A 525 3.53 9.45 4.93
C LEU A 525 4.15 10.80 5.30
N VAL A 526 4.35 11.08 6.60
CA VAL A 526 5.05 12.27 7.09
C VAL A 526 6.48 12.31 6.57
N SER A 527 7.20 11.17 6.62
CA SER A 527 8.55 11.07 6.09
C SER A 527 8.63 11.37 4.61
N LEU A 528 7.74 10.77 3.81
CA LEU A 528 7.65 11.01 2.38
C LEU A 528 7.38 12.48 2.06
N ALA A 529 6.43 13.11 2.76
CA ALA A 529 6.09 14.52 2.58
C ALA A 529 7.29 15.43 2.87
N ARG A 530 8.02 15.18 3.97
CA ARG A 530 9.22 15.93 4.33
C ARG A 530 10.36 15.75 3.35
N LEU A 531 10.63 14.51 2.92
CA LEU A 531 11.66 14.20 1.92
C LEU A 531 11.36 14.90 0.59
N SER A 532 10.11 14.88 0.15
CA SER A 532 9.67 15.55 -1.07
C SER A 532 9.81 17.08 -1.00
N GLY A 533 9.68 17.65 0.18
CA GLY A 533 9.83 19.10 0.44
C GLY A 533 11.27 19.55 0.66
N ASP A 534 12.22 18.65 0.88
CA ASP A 534 13.61 19.00 1.22
C ASP A 534 14.39 19.53 0.01
N LEU A 535 14.68 20.84 0.01
CA LEU A 535 15.40 21.51 -1.08
C LEU A 535 16.83 20.97 -1.26
N ARG A 536 17.46 20.43 -0.19
CA ARG A 536 18.80 19.83 -0.26
C ARG A 536 18.81 18.59 -1.12
N LEU A 537 17.78 17.72 -0.99
CA LEU A 537 17.63 16.53 -1.83
C LEU A 537 17.51 16.91 -3.30
N ARG A 538 16.67 17.92 -3.60
CA ARG A 538 16.53 18.46 -4.96
C ARG A 538 17.86 19.02 -5.49
N ARG A 539 18.60 19.78 -4.68
CA ARG A 539 19.92 20.34 -5.05
C ARG A 539 20.94 19.25 -5.33
N PHE A 540 20.88 18.13 -4.62
CA PHE A 540 21.76 16.98 -4.84
C PHE A 540 21.31 16.06 -5.96
N GLY A 541 20.23 16.36 -6.67
CA GLY A 541 19.70 15.57 -7.78
C GLY A 541 19.06 14.25 -7.33
N ALA A 542 18.67 14.13 -6.06
CA ALA A 542 17.98 12.96 -5.56
C ALA A 542 16.55 12.89 -6.12
N LYS A 543 16.10 11.67 -6.47
CA LYS A 543 14.76 11.40 -6.98
C LYS A 543 14.09 10.35 -6.11
N LEU A 544 12.90 10.64 -5.59
CA LEU A 544 12.04 9.64 -4.97
C LEU A 544 11.54 8.67 -6.04
N ILE A 545 11.74 7.38 -5.84
CA ILE A 545 11.41 6.35 -6.83
C ILE A 545 10.21 5.51 -6.42
N THR A 546 10.21 4.98 -5.20
CA THR A 546 9.12 4.14 -4.71
C THR A 546 9.14 4.05 -3.19
N THR A 547 8.05 3.55 -2.64
CA THR A 547 7.93 3.17 -1.22
C THR A 547 7.32 1.78 -1.14
N VAL A 548 7.87 0.95 -0.25
CA VAL A 548 7.39 -0.43 -0.03
C VAL A 548 7.30 -0.68 1.46
N HIS A 549 6.08 -0.78 1.98
CA HIS A 549 5.80 -0.91 3.41
C HIS A 549 6.42 0.25 4.22
N ASP A 550 7.44 -0.04 5.01
CA ASP A 550 8.10 0.88 5.93
C ASP A 550 9.40 1.45 5.34
N SER A 551 9.64 1.24 4.03
CA SER A 551 10.83 1.71 3.34
C SER A 551 10.52 2.73 2.25
N VAL A 552 11.50 3.61 1.99
CA VAL A 552 11.53 4.52 0.86
C VAL A 552 12.78 4.29 0.04
N CYS A 553 12.63 4.31 -1.28
CA CYS A 553 13.71 4.17 -2.24
C CYS A 553 13.91 5.45 -3.03
N LEU A 554 15.16 5.87 -3.14
CA LEU A 554 15.59 7.01 -3.93
C LEU A 554 16.72 6.61 -4.87
N THR A 555 16.96 7.43 -5.90
CA THR A 555 18.22 7.43 -6.63
C THR A 555 18.93 8.77 -6.45
N ALA A 556 20.26 8.75 -6.48
CA ALA A 556 21.07 9.96 -6.41
C ALA A 556 22.40 9.81 -7.14
N PRO A 557 22.95 10.89 -7.73
CA PRO A 557 24.30 10.89 -8.31
C PRO A 557 25.34 10.37 -7.32
N ARG A 558 26.25 9.53 -7.78
CA ARG A 558 27.29 8.86 -6.94
C ARG A 558 28.00 9.83 -6.00
N LYS A 559 28.37 11.03 -6.48
CA LYS A 559 29.07 12.05 -5.69
C LYS A 559 28.26 12.62 -4.52
N HIS A 560 26.95 12.46 -4.54
CA HIS A 560 26.04 13.00 -3.53
C HIS A 560 25.34 11.94 -2.68
N ALA A 561 25.44 10.66 -3.04
CA ALA A 561 24.70 9.56 -2.42
C ALA A 561 24.87 9.49 -0.89
N ARG A 562 26.12 9.70 -0.37
CA ARG A 562 26.37 9.75 1.08
C ARG A 562 25.57 10.85 1.79
N LYS A 563 25.61 12.07 1.23
CA LYS A 563 24.90 13.21 1.80
C LYS A 563 23.37 13.01 1.76
N VAL A 564 22.88 12.47 0.64
CA VAL A 564 21.47 12.11 0.48
C VAL A 564 21.04 11.07 1.51
N ALA A 565 21.81 9.99 1.70
CA ALA A 565 21.52 8.95 2.70
C ALA A 565 21.42 9.54 4.13
N GLN A 566 22.33 10.42 4.51
CA GLN A 566 22.31 11.09 5.83
C GLN A 566 21.07 11.98 6.01
N ILE A 567 20.67 12.74 4.98
CA ILE A 567 19.45 13.56 5.00
C ILE A 567 18.22 12.66 5.13
N VAL A 568 18.13 11.59 4.34
CA VAL A 568 17.01 10.65 4.39
C VAL A 568 16.87 10.05 5.78
N LYS A 569 17.98 9.52 6.35
CA LYS A 569 18.01 9.00 7.71
C LYS A 569 17.48 9.99 8.73
N SER A 570 18.09 11.16 8.78
CA SER A 570 17.71 12.19 9.78
C SER A 570 16.27 12.69 9.61
N THR A 571 15.73 12.69 8.39
CA THR A 571 14.36 13.10 8.12
C THR A 571 13.36 12.03 8.59
N MET A 572 13.64 10.75 8.33
CA MET A 572 12.79 9.65 8.79
C MET A 572 12.80 9.55 10.32
N GLU A 573 13.96 9.64 10.96
CA GLU A 573 14.09 9.54 12.42
C GLU A 573 13.40 10.70 13.18
N LYS A 574 12.98 11.75 12.49
CA LYS A 574 12.25 12.90 13.05
C LYS A 574 10.78 12.97 12.61
N ALA A 575 10.25 11.91 12.00
CA ALA A 575 8.88 11.93 11.49
C ALA A 575 7.82 12.12 12.58
N ASP A 576 8.12 11.76 13.82
CA ASP A 576 7.24 11.92 14.98
C ASP A 576 7.23 13.33 15.59
N ASP A 577 7.94 14.31 15.00
CA ASP A 577 7.90 15.70 15.46
C ASP A 577 6.51 16.35 15.32
N LEU A 578 5.65 15.81 14.47
CA LEU A 578 4.25 16.23 14.34
C LEU A 578 3.33 15.66 15.43
N CYS A 579 3.82 14.76 16.26
CA CYS A 579 3.09 14.11 17.33
C CYS A 579 3.69 14.51 18.69
N GLU A 580 2.85 14.69 19.71
CA GLU A 580 3.32 14.87 21.08
C GLU A 580 4.09 13.66 21.58
N THR A 581 3.69 12.48 21.09
CA THR A 581 4.27 11.19 21.43
C THR A 581 5.54 10.92 20.60
N LYS A 582 6.67 10.58 21.27
CA LYS A 582 7.94 10.23 20.62
C LYS A 582 8.13 8.71 20.55
N PHE A 583 8.39 8.20 19.35
CA PHE A 583 8.49 6.75 19.07
C PHE A 583 9.93 6.24 19.02
N GLN A 584 10.93 7.08 19.29
CA GLN A 584 12.35 6.72 19.21
C GLN A 584 12.69 6.06 17.86
N LEU A 585 12.25 6.70 16.77
CA LEU A 585 12.38 6.19 15.43
C LEU A 585 13.86 5.96 15.07
N LYS A 586 14.12 4.85 14.40
CA LYS A 586 15.44 4.53 13.83
C LYS A 586 15.25 4.09 12.39
N ALA A 587 16.04 4.64 11.48
CA ALA A 587 16.06 4.28 10.08
C ALA A 587 17.43 3.66 9.72
N ASP A 588 17.40 2.50 9.08
CA ASP A 588 18.57 1.84 8.51
C ASP A 588 18.63 2.23 7.03
N VAL A 589 19.74 2.86 6.61
CA VAL A 589 19.88 3.37 5.25
C VAL A 589 21.04 2.66 4.57
N THR A 590 20.76 2.07 3.43
CA THR A 590 21.76 1.41 2.57
C THR A 590 21.92 2.17 1.26
N VAL A 591 23.17 2.27 0.81
CA VAL A 591 23.54 2.78 -0.51
C VAL A 591 24.11 1.63 -1.30
N SER A 592 23.55 1.33 -2.44
CA SER A 592 23.95 0.21 -3.30
C SER A 592 23.98 0.62 -4.76
N ARG A 593 24.53 -0.25 -5.61
CA ARG A 593 24.53 0.02 -7.06
C ARG A 593 23.15 -0.11 -7.66
N PHE A 594 22.42 -1.11 -7.23
CA PHE A 594 21.06 -1.43 -7.66
C PHE A 594 20.23 -1.84 -6.45
N TRP A 595 18.92 -1.86 -6.57
CA TRP A 595 18.06 -2.29 -5.47
C TRP A 595 18.40 -3.73 -5.03
N GLY A 596 18.64 -3.92 -3.75
CA GLY A 596 18.94 -5.25 -3.18
C GLY A 596 20.29 -5.87 -3.58
N SER A 597 21.17 -5.11 -4.26
CA SER A 597 22.55 -5.54 -4.44
C SER A 597 23.38 -5.27 -3.17
N ASP A 598 24.57 -5.86 -3.09
CA ASP A 598 25.48 -5.66 -1.96
C ASP A 598 25.66 -4.18 -1.63
N PRO A 599 25.53 -3.80 -0.36
CA PRO A 599 25.68 -2.41 0.07
C PRO A 599 27.09 -1.88 -0.20
N LEU A 600 27.18 -0.72 -0.83
CA LEU A 600 28.42 0.06 -0.91
C LEU A 600 28.68 0.83 0.40
N ALA A 601 27.60 1.17 1.13
CA ALA A 601 27.64 1.80 2.44
C ALA A 601 26.33 1.59 3.19
N THR A 602 26.40 1.59 4.54
CA THR A 602 25.24 1.55 5.45
C THR A 602 25.36 2.68 6.47
N TYR A 603 24.25 3.36 6.84
CA TYR A 603 24.21 4.51 7.74
C TYR A 603 23.20 4.30 8.85
#